data_b94e583a852a8d521a194e29dd0d34a2
#
_entry.id   b94e583a852a8d521a194e29dd0d34a2
#
_cell.length_a   1.000
_cell.length_b   1.000
_cell.length_c   1.000
_cell.angle_alpha   90.00
_cell.angle_beta   90.00
_cell.angle_gamma   90.00
#
_symmetry.space_group_name_H-M   'P 1'
#
loop_
_entity.id
_entity.type
_entity.pdbx_description
1 polymer ?
#
loop_
_entity_poly.entity_id
_entity_poly.type
_entity_poly.pdbx_seq_one_letter_code
_entity_poly.pdbx_strand_id
1 'polypeptide(L)'
;MPGSLKLGPIGGITPTQIKESELTTPGSIAVLSASGGMTNELINIAIGSGHHLSFALAFGGDRFPALSPRDAFLIAESDPETKTVLYYGELGGEDEYELLKLREEGKFTKDVIAHIAGTVSSLFKEAPQFGHAKAKANKKSETALAKRKALKEAGFQVSNSFSHFLDLTAKLQH
;
A
#
# COMPACT_ATOMS: atom_id res chain seq x y z
N MET A 1 -8.19 -8.25 -6.63
CA MET A 1 -9.63 -8.03 -6.87
C MET A 1 -10.01 -6.69 -6.30
N PRO A 2 -10.18 -5.66 -7.12
CA PRO A 2 -10.61 -4.35 -6.64
C PRO A 2 -11.92 -4.46 -5.86
N GLY A 3 -12.07 -3.68 -4.81
CA GLY A 3 -13.29 -3.67 -3.99
C GLY A 3 -13.51 -4.89 -3.09
N SER A 4 -12.67 -5.91 -3.19
CA SER A 4 -12.77 -7.12 -2.37
C SER A 4 -11.73 -7.13 -1.27
N LEU A 5 -12.09 -7.72 -0.14
CA LEU A 5 -11.14 -8.03 0.91
C LEU A 5 -10.22 -9.15 0.46
N LYS A 6 -8.90 -8.93 0.55
CA LYS A 6 -7.90 -9.94 0.30
C LYS A 6 -6.96 -10.02 1.50
N LEU A 7 -6.93 -11.16 2.15
CA LEU A 7 -6.04 -11.46 3.26
C LEU A 7 -4.94 -12.41 2.79
N GLY A 8 -3.71 -11.95 2.87
CA GLY A 8 -2.55 -12.72 2.45
C GLY A 8 -2.48 -13.00 0.94
N PRO A 9 -1.57 -13.87 0.51
CA PRO A 9 -1.42 -14.25 -0.88
C PRO A 9 -2.63 -15.07 -1.35
N ILE A 10 -3.16 -14.73 -2.52
CA ILE A 10 -4.35 -15.34 -3.11
C ILE A 10 -4.07 -15.63 -4.59
N GLY A 11 -4.85 -16.56 -5.15
CA GLY A 11 -4.81 -16.84 -6.57
C GLY A 11 -3.97 -18.06 -6.90
N GLY A 12 -4.51 -19.24 -6.66
CA GLY A 12 -3.93 -20.51 -7.05
C GLY A 12 -2.77 -21.01 -6.20
N ILE A 13 -2.41 -20.30 -5.12
CA ILE A 13 -1.38 -20.74 -4.18
C ILE A 13 -1.96 -21.83 -3.29
N THR A 14 -1.29 -22.97 -3.25
CA THR A 14 -1.67 -24.11 -2.43
C THR A 14 -1.20 -23.95 -0.97
N PRO A 15 -1.82 -24.64 0.01
CA PRO A 15 -1.34 -24.66 1.39
C PRO A 15 0.14 -25.08 1.52
N THR A 16 0.59 -26.02 0.69
CA THR A 16 1.99 -26.44 0.65
C THR A 16 2.91 -25.30 0.24
N GLN A 17 2.59 -24.60 -0.85
CA GLN A 17 3.36 -23.44 -1.32
C GLN A 17 3.39 -22.31 -0.30
N ILE A 18 2.28 -22.04 0.41
CA ILE A 18 2.23 -21.05 1.48
C ILE A 18 3.22 -21.41 2.59
N LYS A 19 3.27 -22.70 2.96
CA LYS A 19 4.17 -23.18 4.02
C LYS A 19 5.64 -23.15 3.59
N GLU A 20 5.93 -23.60 2.37
CA GLU A 20 7.30 -23.65 1.82
C GLU A 20 7.91 -22.25 1.60
N SER A 21 7.09 -21.25 1.35
CA SER A 21 7.53 -19.86 1.16
C SER A 21 7.52 -19.03 2.45
N GLU A 22 7.45 -19.65 3.61
CA GLU A 22 7.48 -19.00 4.93
C GLU A 22 6.39 -17.94 5.16
N LEU A 23 5.32 -17.95 4.34
CA LEU A 23 4.23 -16.98 4.42
C LEU A 23 3.42 -17.07 5.72
N THR A 24 3.59 -18.13 6.48
CA THR A 24 2.96 -18.33 7.79
C THR A 24 3.87 -17.97 8.97
N THR A 25 5.12 -17.60 8.71
CA THR A 25 6.03 -17.14 9.76
C THR A 25 5.56 -15.79 10.27
N PRO A 26 5.29 -15.65 11.57
CA PRO A 26 4.84 -14.38 12.14
C PRO A 26 5.86 -13.27 11.94
N GLY A 27 5.40 -12.06 11.66
CA GLY A 27 6.25 -10.89 11.48
C GLY A 27 5.53 -9.58 11.77
N SER A 28 6.19 -8.49 11.47
CA SER A 28 5.76 -7.15 11.87
C SER A 28 5.42 -6.22 10.70
N ILE A 29 5.40 -6.76 9.48
CA ILE A 29 5.09 -5.97 8.28
C ILE A 29 3.65 -6.21 7.86
N ALA A 30 2.83 -5.16 7.84
CA ALA A 30 1.56 -5.18 7.15
C ALA A 30 1.75 -4.72 5.70
N VAL A 31 1.16 -5.43 4.75
CA VAL A 31 1.10 -5.01 3.35
C VAL A 31 -0.29 -4.48 3.04
N LEU A 32 -0.37 -3.21 2.67
CA LEU A 32 -1.61 -2.54 2.23
C LEU A 32 -1.47 -2.06 0.80
N SER A 33 -2.39 -2.43 -0.08
CA SER A 33 -2.30 -2.07 -1.50
C SER A 33 -3.64 -1.82 -2.14
N ALA A 34 -3.71 -0.80 -2.99
CA ALA A 34 -4.85 -0.55 -3.88
C ALA A 34 -4.92 -1.57 -5.04
N SER A 35 -3.90 -2.42 -5.21
CA SER A 35 -3.80 -3.40 -6.30
C SER A 35 -3.61 -4.82 -5.76
N GLY A 36 -4.51 -5.73 -6.15
CA GLY A 36 -4.41 -7.14 -5.78
C GLY A 36 -3.12 -7.82 -6.31
N GLY A 37 -2.67 -7.47 -7.51
CA GLY A 37 -1.41 -7.95 -8.08
C GLY A 37 -0.21 -7.45 -7.30
N MET A 38 -0.15 -6.13 -7.05
CA MET A 38 0.92 -5.53 -6.26
C MET A 38 0.96 -6.02 -4.82
N THR A 39 -0.16 -6.44 -4.24
CA THR A 39 -0.13 -7.07 -2.92
C THR A 39 0.78 -8.29 -2.90
N ASN A 40 0.72 -9.16 -3.93
CA ASN A 40 1.61 -10.33 -4.03
C ASN A 40 3.07 -9.91 -4.19
N GLU A 41 3.34 -8.89 -5.02
CA GLU A 41 4.71 -8.38 -5.20
C GLU A 41 5.28 -7.78 -3.91
N LEU A 42 4.48 -7.03 -3.16
CA LEU A 42 4.92 -6.47 -1.88
C LEU A 42 5.19 -7.54 -0.83
N ILE A 43 4.40 -8.62 -0.81
CA ILE A 43 4.64 -9.80 0.02
C ILE A 43 6.00 -10.41 -0.35
N ASN A 44 6.24 -10.64 -1.64
CA ASN A 44 7.49 -11.20 -2.13
C ASN A 44 8.69 -10.30 -1.79
N ILE A 45 8.54 -8.97 -1.92
CA ILE A 45 9.56 -7.98 -1.57
C ILE A 45 9.89 -8.04 -0.07
N ALA A 46 8.86 -8.06 0.79
CA ALA A 46 9.06 -8.13 2.23
C ALA A 46 9.85 -9.38 2.63
N ILE A 47 9.39 -10.55 2.18
CA ILE A 47 10.03 -11.84 2.49
C ILE A 47 11.43 -11.92 1.87
N GLY A 48 11.59 -11.52 0.62
CA GLY A 48 12.90 -11.48 -0.04
C GLY A 48 13.90 -10.52 0.59
N SER A 49 13.43 -9.55 1.37
CA SER A 49 14.24 -8.63 2.18
C SER A 49 14.49 -9.14 3.61
N GLY A 50 14.06 -10.37 3.92
CA GLY A 50 14.24 -10.98 5.25
C GLY A 50 13.20 -10.56 6.29
N HIS A 51 12.07 -9.99 5.87
CA HIS A 51 10.99 -9.58 6.76
C HIS A 51 9.80 -10.52 6.64
N HIS A 52 9.10 -10.74 7.76
CA HIS A 52 7.87 -11.52 7.79
C HIS A 52 6.65 -10.64 8.00
N LEU A 53 5.50 -11.16 7.56
CA LEU A 53 4.25 -10.40 7.56
C LEU A 53 3.46 -10.57 8.86
N SER A 54 2.83 -9.51 9.31
CA SER A 54 1.68 -9.61 10.21
C SER A 54 0.43 -9.96 9.41
N PHE A 55 0.17 -9.22 8.33
CA PHE A 55 -0.89 -9.56 7.37
C PHE A 55 -0.68 -8.83 6.03
N ALA A 56 -1.51 -9.18 5.04
CA ALA A 56 -1.55 -8.46 3.77
C ALA A 56 -3.00 -8.25 3.32
N LEU A 57 -3.30 -7.07 2.83
CA LEU A 57 -4.64 -6.63 2.49
C LEU A 57 -4.64 -5.82 1.19
N ALA A 58 -5.48 -6.22 0.23
CA ALA A 58 -5.79 -5.42 -0.94
C ALA A 58 -7.15 -4.76 -0.77
N PHE A 59 -7.24 -3.46 -0.99
CA PHE A 59 -8.46 -2.67 -0.83
C PHE A 59 -8.56 -1.55 -1.87
N GLY A 60 -9.69 -0.85 -1.92
CA GLY A 60 -9.85 0.30 -2.80
C GLY A 60 -9.88 -0.05 -4.28
N GLY A 61 -9.47 0.87 -5.14
CA GLY A 61 -9.44 0.73 -6.60
C GLY A 61 -10.82 0.75 -7.28
N ASP A 62 -11.91 0.65 -6.54
CA ASP A 62 -13.29 0.65 -7.01
C ASP A 62 -14.06 1.86 -6.46
N ARG A 63 -15.22 2.19 -7.08
CA ARG A 63 -16.12 3.23 -6.59
C ARG A 63 -16.79 2.86 -5.28
N PHE A 64 -17.04 1.57 -5.08
CA PHE A 64 -17.73 1.01 -3.90
C PHE A 64 -16.86 -0.14 -3.33
N PRO A 65 -15.73 0.17 -2.68
CA PRO A 65 -14.87 -0.87 -2.12
C PRO A 65 -15.53 -1.53 -0.91
N ALA A 66 -15.32 -2.83 -0.73
CA ALA A 66 -15.77 -3.56 0.45
C ALA A 66 -15.10 -3.08 1.74
N LEU A 67 -13.90 -2.51 1.61
CA LEU A 67 -13.12 -1.93 2.70
C LEU A 67 -12.63 -0.54 2.28
N SER A 68 -12.87 0.45 3.13
CA SER A 68 -12.37 1.80 2.89
C SER A 68 -10.86 1.90 3.17
N PRO A 69 -10.14 2.86 2.56
CA PRO A 69 -8.75 3.14 2.90
C PRO A 69 -8.56 3.42 4.40
N ARG A 70 -9.47 4.21 4.99
CA ARG A 70 -9.44 4.53 6.42
C ARG A 70 -9.51 3.28 7.29
N ASP A 71 -10.44 2.36 6.98
CA ASP A 71 -10.59 1.11 7.73
C ASP A 71 -9.36 0.21 7.58
N ALA A 72 -8.76 0.15 6.38
CA ALA A 72 -7.54 -0.63 6.16
C ALA A 72 -6.37 -0.13 7.03
N PHE A 73 -6.18 1.18 7.14
CA PHE A 73 -5.16 1.75 8.01
C PHE A 73 -5.47 1.53 9.49
N LEU A 74 -6.73 1.64 9.90
CA LEU A 74 -7.15 1.36 11.29
C LEU A 74 -6.98 -0.12 11.66
N ILE A 75 -7.19 -1.04 10.74
CA ILE A 75 -6.87 -2.46 10.94
C ILE A 75 -5.37 -2.63 11.21
N ALA A 76 -4.51 -1.99 10.41
CA ALA A 76 -3.07 -2.04 10.64
C ALA A 76 -2.66 -1.40 11.97
N GLU A 77 -3.29 -0.29 12.35
CA GLU A 77 -3.03 0.34 13.64
C GLU A 77 -3.44 -0.55 14.82
N SER A 78 -4.59 -1.23 14.73
CA SER A 78 -5.13 -2.06 15.79
C SER A 78 -4.39 -3.40 15.96
N ASP A 79 -3.64 -3.84 14.95
CA ASP A 79 -2.88 -5.08 15.03
C ASP A 79 -1.59 -4.88 15.86
N PRO A 80 -1.45 -5.55 17.02
CA PRO A 80 -0.30 -5.39 17.91
C PRO A 80 1.01 -5.89 17.30
N GLU A 81 0.96 -6.83 16.37
CA GLU A 81 2.15 -7.38 15.71
C GLU A 81 2.71 -6.43 14.64
N THR A 82 1.85 -5.63 14.00
CA THR A 82 2.27 -4.70 12.97
C THR A 82 3.11 -3.55 13.54
N LYS A 83 4.30 -3.33 13.02
CA LYS A 83 5.17 -2.18 13.30
C LYS A 83 5.24 -1.24 12.10
N THR A 84 5.41 -1.79 10.91
CA THR A 84 5.54 -1.03 9.68
C THR A 84 4.51 -1.48 8.64
N VAL A 85 3.97 -0.52 7.91
CA VAL A 85 3.08 -0.76 6.77
C VAL A 85 3.85 -0.49 5.47
N LEU A 86 3.93 -1.49 4.59
CA LEU A 86 4.29 -1.30 3.20
C LEU A 86 3.03 -0.94 2.42
N TYR A 87 2.96 0.28 1.93
CA TYR A 87 1.78 0.81 1.25
C TYR A 87 2.03 1.05 -0.23
N TYR A 88 1.18 0.49 -1.07
CA TYR A 88 1.16 0.79 -2.50
C TYR A 88 -0.16 1.46 -2.88
N GLY A 89 -0.06 2.74 -3.21
CA GLY A 89 -1.15 3.55 -3.73
C GLY A 89 -0.96 3.90 -5.20
N GLU A 90 -1.93 4.61 -5.74
CA GLU A 90 -1.93 5.02 -7.14
C GLU A 90 -2.48 6.44 -7.32
N LEU A 91 -2.26 7.02 -8.48
CA LEU A 91 -2.90 8.29 -8.86
C LEU A 91 -4.41 8.12 -8.91
N GLY A 92 -5.13 9.22 -8.75
CA GLY A 92 -6.60 9.25 -8.73
C GLY A 92 -7.19 9.01 -7.35
N GLY A 93 -8.36 9.57 -7.10
CA GLY A 93 -9.00 9.52 -5.80
C GLY A 93 -8.18 10.20 -4.68
N GLU A 94 -8.63 10.04 -3.46
CA GLU A 94 -8.08 10.71 -2.27
C GLU A 94 -7.74 9.71 -1.15
N ASP A 95 -7.51 8.45 -1.47
CA ASP A 95 -7.34 7.35 -0.52
C ASP A 95 -6.18 7.59 0.46
N GLU A 96 -5.06 8.13 0.00
CA GLU A 96 -3.87 8.43 0.82
C GLU A 96 -4.11 9.56 1.83
N TYR A 97 -5.03 10.47 1.54
CA TYR A 97 -5.36 11.55 2.47
C TYR A 97 -6.10 11.08 3.72
N GLU A 98 -6.73 9.89 3.67
CA GLU A 98 -7.29 9.27 4.87
C GLU A 98 -6.19 8.88 5.87
N LEU A 99 -5.03 8.42 5.38
CA LEU A 99 -3.87 8.15 6.24
C LEU A 99 -3.35 9.44 6.91
N LEU A 100 -3.31 10.55 6.15
CA LEU A 100 -2.90 11.85 6.70
C LEU A 100 -3.85 12.32 7.81
N LYS A 101 -5.16 12.24 7.58
CA LYS A 101 -6.17 12.58 8.59
C LYS A 101 -6.02 11.73 9.84
N LEU A 102 -5.81 10.42 9.69
CA LEU A 102 -5.60 9.52 10.83
C LEU A 102 -4.35 9.90 11.62
N ARG A 103 -3.26 10.30 10.95
CA ARG A 103 -2.03 10.77 11.59
C ARG A 103 -2.28 12.07 12.36
N GLU A 104 -2.95 13.06 11.75
CA GLU A 104 -3.32 14.33 12.38
C GLU A 104 -4.26 14.12 13.58
N GLU A 105 -5.19 13.18 13.50
CA GLU A 105 -6.09 12.80 14.58
C GLU A 105 -5.40 12.01 15.71
N GLY A 106 -4.13 11.65 15.57
CA GLY A 106 -3.40 10.78 16.50
C GLY A 106 -3.91 9.34 16.53
N LYS A 107 -4.64 8.92 15.50
CA LYS A 107 -5.25 7.58 15.37
C LYS A 107 -4.43 6.62 14.52
N PHE A 108 -3.28 7.03 14.02
CA PHE A 108 -2.33 6.20 13.31
C PHE A 108 -0.91 6.57 13.70
N THR A 109 -0.20 5.66 14.33
CA THR A 109 1.13 5.91 14.92
C THR A 109 2.25 5.11 14.26
N LYS A 110 1.91 4.06 13.53
CA LYS A 110 2.87 3.12 12.94
C LYS A 110 3.68 3.73 11.80
N ASP A 111 4.81 3.11 11.53
CA ASP A 111 5.66 3.49 10.39
C ASP A 111 5.02 3.09 9.06
N VAL A 112 5.26 3.90 8.04
CA VAL A 112 4.79 3.62 6.67
C VAL A 112 5.91 3.85 5.68
N ILE A 113 6.14 2.88 4.82
CA ILE A 113 6.89 3.04 3.57
C ILE A 113 5.89 3.02 2.44
N ALA A 114 5.73 4.15 1.74
CA ALA A 114 4.74 4.29 0.70
C ALA A 114 5.36 4.41 -0.70
N HIS A 115 4.75 3.73 -1.67
CA HIS A 115 4.96 3.97 -3.09
C HIS A 115 3.64 4.36 -3.75
N ILE A 116 3.57 5.54 -4.36
CA ILE A 116 2.39 5.98 -5.11
C ILE A 116 2.73 5.94 -6.60
N ALA A 117 2.07 5.04 -7.32
CA ALA A 117 2.25 4.84 -8.75
C ALA A 117 1.52 5.90 -9.59
N GLY A 118 1.86 5.97 -10.87
CA GLY A 118 1.15 6.79 -11.84
C GLY A 118 1.82 8.13 -12.16
N THR A 119 3.08 8.33 -11.81
CA THR A 119 3.86 9.54 -12.19
C THR A 119 3.95 9.73 -13.70
N VAL A 120 3.81 8.66 -14.50
CA VAL A 120 3.75 8.71 -15.95
C VAL A 120 2.63 9.62 -16.48
N SER A 121 1.58 9.85 -15.69
CA SER A 121 0.50 10.77 -16.06
C SER A 121 0.98 12.19 -16.34
N SER A 122 2.10 12.61 -15.75
CA SER A 122 2.70 13.93 -15.98
C SER A 122 3.27 14.12 -17.40
N LEU A 123 3.44 13.05 -18.17
CA LEU A 123 3.89 13.11 -19.55
C LEU A 123 2.76 13.47 -20.53
N PHE A 124 1.51 13.44 -20.09
CA PHE A 124 0.34 13.67 -20.93
C PHE A 124 -0.30 15.03 -20.64
N LYS A 125 -0.77 15.73 -21.67
CA LYS A 125 -1.50 17.00 -21.53
C LYS A 125 -2.85 16.82 -20.82
N GLU A 126 -3.52 15.71 -21.11
CA GLU A 126 -4.77 15.31 -20.47
C GLU A 126 -4.51 14.08 -19.61
N ALA A 127 -5.15 14.03 -18.43
CA ALA A 127 -5.00 12.91 -17.52
C ALA A 127 -5.53 11.61 -18.13
N PRO A 128 -4.67 10.61 -18.38
CA PRO A 128 -5.12 9.33 -18.92
C PRO A 128 -5.90 8.54 -17.87
N GLN A 129 -6.81 7.68 -18.31
CA GLN A 129 -7.46 6.68 -17.49
C GLN A 129 -6.58 5.43 -17.47
N PHE A 130 -6.15 5.01 -16.29
CA PHE A 130 -5.47 3.72 -16.09
C PHE A 130 -6.47 2.62 -15.71
N GLY A 131 -5.97 1.42 -15.37
CA GLY A 131 -6.78 0.21 -15.24
C GLY A 131 -7.90 0.22 -14.20
N HIS A 132 -7.72 0.89 -13.05
CA HIS A 132 -8.74 0.96 -12.02
C HIS A 132 -9.72 2.10 -12.25
N ALA A 133 -10.97 1.95 -11.78
CA ALA A 133 -12.02 2.95 -11.98
C ALA A 133 -11.68 4.32 -11.39
N LYS A 134 -10.91 4.36 -10.31
CA LYS A 134 -10.40 5.59 -9.69
C LYS A 134 -9.08 6.09 -10.26
N ALA A 135 -8.38 5.31 -11.10
CA ALA A 135 -7.03 5.61 -11.57
C ALA A 135 -6.99 6.66 -12.67
N LYS A 136 -7.58 7.81 -12.41
CA LYS A 136 -7.52 9.04 -13.19
C LYS A 136 -7.48 10.23 -12.25
N ALA A 137 -6.45 11.08 -12.39
CA ALA A 137 -6.37 12.32 -11.62
C ALA A 137 -7.23 13.41 -12.29
N ASN A 138 -8.32 13.78 -11.65
CA ASN A 138 -9.22 14.85 -12.09
C ASN A 138 -8.86 16.20 -11.46
N LYS A 139 -8.10 16.17 -10.36
CA LYS A 139 -7.61 17.34 -9.62
C LYS A 139 -6.12 17.20 -9.37
N LYS A 140 -5.45 18.33 -9.11
CA LYS A 140 -4.02 18.35 -8.80
C LYS A 140 -3.67 17.50 -7.57
N SER A 141 -4.52 17.49 -6.54
CA SER A 141 -4.36 16.65 -5.34
C SER A 141 -4.35 15.15 -5.63
N GLU A 142 -5.03 14.71 -6.68
CA GLU A 142 -5.14 13.29 -7.05
C GLU A 142 -3.92 12.79 -7.85
N THR A 143 -2.96 13.65 -8.18
CA THR A 143 -1.74 13.23 -8.88
C THR A 143 -0.82 12.47 -7.94
N ALA A 144 -0.07 11.50 -8.47
CA ALA A 144 0.90 10.73 -7.69
C ALA A 144 1.96 11.65 -7.03
N LEU A 145 2.38 12.72 -7.72
CA LEU A 145 3.36 13.67 -7.17
C LEU A 145 2.81 14.48 -5.99
N ALA A 146 1.54 14.93 -6.06
CA ALA A 146 0.92 15.65 -4.96
C ALA A 146 0.75 14.77 -3.72
N LYS A 147 0.28 13.53 -3.91
CA LYS A 147 0.15 12.55 -2.83
C LYS A 147 1.49 12.20 -2.19
N ARG A 148 2.53 11.94 -2.99
CA ARG A 148 3.89 11.69 -2.48
C ARG A 148 4.39 12.86 -1.65
N LYS A 149 4.16 14.10 -2.11
CA LYS A 149 4.54 15.31 -1.38
C LYS A 149 3.81 15.38 -0.04
N ALA A 150 2.50 15.25 -0.03
CA ALA A 150 1.67 15.32 1.18
C ALA A 150 2.06 14.25 2.22
N LEU A 151 2.29 13.00 1.79
CA LEU A 151 2.75 11.93 2.67
C LEU A 151 4.13 12.22 3.27
N LYS A 152 5.07 12.77 2.49
CA LYS A 152 6.40 13.18 3.00
C LYS A 152 6.30 14.29 4.03
N GLU A 153 5.47 15.31 3.79
CA GLU A 153 5.24 16.42 4.72
C GLU A 153 4.62 15.95 6.04
N ALA A 154 3.85 14.88 6.03
CA ALA A 154 3.32 14.23 7.23
C ALA A 154 4.32 13.28 7.93
N GLY A 155 5.56 13.20 7.45
CA GLY A 155 6.64 12.42 8.09
C GLY A 155 6.72 10.96 7.66
N PHE A 156 5.96 10.53 6.67
CA PHE A 156 6.05 9.16 6.15
C PHE A 156 7.24 8.97 5.20
N GLN A 157 7.78 7.76 5.16
CA GLN A 157 8.80 7.38 4.17
C GLN A 157 8.12 7.14 2.82
N VAL A 158 8.47 7.95 1.82
CA VAL A 158 7.85 7.86 0.49
C VAL A 158 8.91 7.70 -0.58
N SER A 159 8.81 6.64 -1.35
CA SER A 159 9.75 6.35 -2.42
C SER A 159 9.55 7.27 -3.64
N ASN A 160 10.66 7.60 -4.31
CA ASN A 160 10.65 8.35 -5.56
C ASN A 160 10.52 7.46 -6.80
N SER A 161 10.95 6.20 -6.68
CA SER A 161 10.87 5.15 -7.70
C SER A 161 10.56 3.82 -7.05
N PHE A 162 10.24 2.81 -7.84
CA PHE A 162 10.03 1.45 -7.31
C PHE A 162 11.33 0.86 -6.76
N SER A 163 12.48 1.08 -7.42
CA SER A 163 13.78 0.67 -6.87
C SER A 163 14.06 1.32 -5.52
N HIS A 164 13.77 2.61 -5.36
CA HIS A 164 13.90 3.27 -4.05
C HIS A 164 12.96 2.68 -2.99
N PHE A 165 11.78 2.19 -3.39
CA PHE A 165 10.89 1.48 -2.47
C PHE A 165 11.51 0.18 -1.97
N LEU A 166 12.14 -0.59 -2.87
CA LEU A 166 12.89 -1.81 -2.51
C LEU A 166 14.02 -1.50 -1.52
N ASP A 167 14.81 -0.45 -1.80
CA ASP A 167 15.91 -0.02 -0.94
C ASP A 167 15.43 0.39 0.46
N LEU A 168 14.30 1.06 0.57
CA LEU A 168 13.71 1.45 1.85
C LEU A 168 13.23 0.22 2.63
N THR A 169 12.59 -0.73 1.95
CA THR A 169 12.12 -1.98 2.58
C THR A 169 13.28 -2.82 3.09
N ALA A 170 14.34 -2.98 2.30
CA ALA A 170 15.52 -3.75 2.68
C ALA A 170 16.29 -3.15 3.88
N LYS A 171 16.12 -1.87 4.17
CA LYS A 171 16.78 -1.17 5.29
C LYS A 171 15.97 -1.19 6.59
N LEU A 172 14.78 -1.77 6.60
CA LEU A 172 14.00 -1.91 7.84
C LEU A 172 14.77 -2.75 8.86
N GLN A 173 14.76 -2.28 10.10
CA GLN A 173 15.36 -2.98 11.25
C GLN A 173 14.24 -3.33 12.23
N HIS A 174 13.93 -4.62 12.33
CA HIS A 174 12.91 -5.15 13.26
C HIS A 174 13.43 -6.36 14.00
#